data_5d9243c2f05a9dfb2e7927128706ffe8
#
_entry.id   5d9243c2f05a9dfb2e7927128706ffe8
#
_cell.length_a   1.000
_cell.length_b   1.000
_cell.length_c   1.000
_cell.angle_alpha   90.00
_cell.angle_beta   90.00
_cell.angle_gamma   90.00
#
_symmetry.space_group_name_H-M   'P 1'
#
loop_
_entity.id
_entity.type
_entity.pdbx_description
1 polymer ?
#
loop_
_entity_poly.entity_id
_entity_poly.type
_entity_poly.pdbx_seq_one_letter_code
_entity_poly.pdbx_strand_id
1 'polypeptide(L)'
;MFFKQINNFLDLFSLKQDTLVFVFFTALTLLLTNFIFNDFKKEFTYFILLVLVIMFGLPHGALDTLIAKRFGIYKDIKGFLIFNFIYVFIAILTFIFWNYFSALSLFLFLLISAYHFSEDWKNNMNIFNRLIIGFSIINLPLFFHKADVLQIYNYITDDLVMQDYINLIINIIYVNIILLVLVALKNIKNFNILIQIITILVSSYALNPLYFFMCYFCFFHSLKNYKESVSFLNNEKKSKI
;
A
#
# COMPACT_ATOMS: atom_id res chain seq x y z
N MET A 1 20.52 -2.90 -37.30
CA MET A 1 20.11 -4.02 -36.46
C MET A 1 20.64 -3.90 -35.03
N PHE A 2 21.92 -3.64 -34.80
CA PHE A 2 22.59 -3.51 -33.50
C PHE A 2 22.01 -2.40 -32.61
N PHE A 3 21.78 -1.18 -33.11
CA PHE A 3 21.17 -0.08 -32.35
C PHE A 3 19.74 -0.36 -31.90
N LYS A 4 18.96 -1.13 -32.69
CA LYS A 4 17.60 -1.54 -32.32
C LYS A 4 17.61 -2.56 -31.17
N GLN A 5 18.62 -3.43 -31.12
CA GLN A 5 18.81 -4.38 -30.03
C GLN A 5 19.25 -3.68 -28.74
N ILE A 6 20.14 -2.65 -28.82
CA ILE A 6 20.55 -1.84 -27.68
C ILE A 6 19.37 -1.03 -27.12
N ASN A 7 18.56 -0.39 -27.98
CA ASN A 7 17.37 0.34 -27.52
C ASN A 7 16.35 -0.61 -26.87
N ASN A 8 16.08 -1.78 -27.45
CA ASN A 8 15.22 -2.79 -26.85
C ASN A 8 15.77 -3.30 -25.49
N PHE A 9 17.10 -3.38 -25.34
CA PHE A 9 17.75 -3.74 -24.09
C PHE A 9 17.63 -2.62 -23.05
N LEU A 10 17.81 -1.38 -23.44
CA LEU A 10 17.63 -0.20 -22.56
C LEU A 10 16.15 -0.01 -22.16
N ASP A 11 15.22 -0.28 -23.09
CA ASP A 11 13.78 -0.25 -22.81
C ASP A 11 13.35 -1.34 -21.81
N LEU A 12 14.03 -2.50 -21.78
CA LEU A 12 13.82 -3.54 -20.78
C LEU A 12 14.16 -3.07 -19.36
N PHE A 13 15.12 -2.16 -19.22
CA PHE A 13 15.56 -1.57 -17.95
C PHE A 13 14.91 -0.21 -17.65
N SER A 14 14.06 0.32 -18.54
CA SER A 14 13.34 1.56 -18.28
C SER A 14 12.34 1.35 -17.15
N LEU A 15 12.66 1.89 -15.98
CA LEU A 15 11.77 1.87 -14.82
C LEU A 15 10.62 2.84 -15.03
N LYS A 16 9.41 2.41 -14.71
CA LYS A 16 8.24 3.30 -14.64
C LYS A 16 8.45 4.35 -13.54
N GLN A 17 7.91 5.54 -13.76
CA GLN A 17 8.05 6.67 -12.83
C GLN A 17 7.63 6.31 -11.39
N ASP A 18 6.55 5.54 -11.21
CA ASP A 18 6.06 5.10 -9.89
C ASP A 18 7.08 4.18 -9.19
N THR A 19 7.72 3.28 -9.94
CA THR A 19 8.78 2.40 -9.43
C THR A 19 10.02 3.22 -9.03
N LEU A 20 10.43 4.19 -9.87
CA LEU A 20 11.56 5.07 -9.55
C LEU A 20 11.32 5.90 -8.29
N VAL A 21 10.13 6.49 -8.15
CA VAL A 21 9.73 7.26 -6.96
C VAL A 21 9.77 6.37 -5.72
N PHE A 22 9.21 5.16 -5.80
CA PHE A 22 9.20 4.22 -4.68
C PHE A 22 10.62 3.84 -4.24
N VAL A 23 11.48 3.44 -5.20
CA VAL A 23 12.88 3.09 -4.90
C VAL A 23 13.65 4.28 -4.31
N PHE A 24 13.51 5.46 -4.91
CA PHE A 24 14.19 6.67 -4.45
C PHE A 24 13.81 7.04 -3.01
N PHE A 25 12.51 7.12 -2.70
CA PHE A 25 12.08 7.48 -1.34
C PHE A 25 12.37 6.38 -0.32
N THR A 26 12.33 5.12 -0.71
CA THR A 26 12.79 4.02 0.15
C THR A 26 14.28 4.15 0.47
N ALA A 27 15.13 4.37 -0.54
CA ALA A 27 16.56 4.56 -0.34
C ALA A 27 16.87 5.80 0.51
N LEU A 28 16.16 6.91 0.25
CA LEU A 28 16.28 8.14 1.04
C LEU A 28 15.89 7.90 2.49
N THR A 29 14.78 7.20 2.76
CA THR A 29 14.34 6.87 4.12
C THR A 29 15.35 5.98 4.82
N LEU A 30 15.91 4.97 4.14
CA LEU A 30 17.00 4.13 4.69
C LEU A 30 18.22 4.96 5.08
N LEU A 31 18.63 5.91 4.25
CA LEU A 31 19.73 6.81 4.58
C LEU A 31 19.42 7.70 5.77
N LEU A 32 18.24 8.33 5.78
CA LEU A 32 17.83 9.23 6.85
C LEU A 32 17.70 8.51 8.20
N THR A 33 17.13 7.30 8.23
CA THR A 33 16.96 6.51 9.45
C THR A 33 18.29 6.05 10.03
N ASN A 34 19.28 5.71 9.19
CA ASN A 34 20.58 5.25 9.66
C ASN A 34 21.52 6.39 10.08
N PHE A 35 21.46 7.56 9.44
CA PHE A 35 22.44 8.63 9.65
C PHE A 35 21.90 9.86 10.41
N ILE A 36 20.60 10.09 10.39
CA ILE A 36 20.03 11.34 10.93
C ILE A 36 19.02 11.07 12.05
N PHE A 37 18.09 10.12 11.86
CA PHE A 37 16.99 9.94 12.81
C PHE A 37 17.34 9.17 14.08
N ASN A 38 18.53 8.58 14.18
CA ASN A 38 19.00 7.97 15.43
C ASN A 38 19.09 8.98 16.58
N ASP A 39 19.30 10.27 16.27
CA ASP A 39 19.46 11.33 17.25
C ASP A 39 18.14 12.12 17.52
N PHE A 40 17.08 11.86 16.74
CA PHE A 40 15.79 12.55 16.93
C PHE A 40 14.93 11.86 17.98
N LYS A 41 14.19 12.67 18.76
CA LYS A 41 13.15 12.14 19.66
C LYS A 41 12.08 11.41 18.83
N LYS A 42 11.63 10.26 19.34
CA LYS A 42 10.61 9.42 18.67
C LYS A 42 9.34 10.19 18.30
N GLU A 43 8.93 11.13 19.16
CA GLU A 43 7.73 11.96 18.95
C GLU A 43 7.84 12.82 17.69
N PHE A 44 8.99 13.41 17.43
CA PHE A 44 9.22 14.22 16.23
C PHE A 44 9.18 13.37 14.97
N THR A 45 9.72 12.19 15.03
CA THR A 45 9.67 11.20 13.94
C THR A 45 8.24 10.80 13.61
N TYR A 46 7.42 10.48 14.63
CA TYR A 46 6.01 10.14 14.43
C TYR A 46 5.21 11.32 13.88
N PHE A 47 5.52 12.55 14.29
CA PHE A 47 4.91 13.74 13.71
C PHE A 47 5.22 13.90 12.23
N ILE A 48 6.46 13.71 11.81
CA ILE A 48 6.83 13.74 10.38
C ILE A 48 6.08 12.66 9.59
N LEU A 49 6.02 11.43 10.11
CA LEU A 49 5.29 10.33 9.49
C LEU A 49 3.80 10.68 9.33
N LEU A 50 3.18 11.23 10.37
CA LEU A 50 1.78 11.67 10.33
C LEU A 50 1.56 12.73 9.24
N VAL A 51 2.41 13.75 9.18
CA VAL A 51 2.33 14.81 8.15
C VAL A 51 2.45 14.22 6.75
N LEU A 52 3.39 13.31 6.53
CA LEU A 52 3.57 12.66 5.22
C LEU A 52 2.36 11.81 4.82
N VAL A 53 1.81 11.03 5.76
CA VAL A 53 0.60 10.24 5.51
C VAL A 53 -0.60 11.14 5.20
N ILE A 54 -0.75 12.27 5.91
CA ILE A 54 -1.81 13.24 5.63
C ILE A 54 -1.60 13.87 4.25
N MET A 55 -0.40 14.33 3.91
CA MET A 55 -0.13 15.02 2.66
C MET A 55 -0.25 14.11 1.42
N PHE A 56 0.22 12.88 1.51
CA PHE A 56 0.28 11.95 0.38
C PHE A 56 -0.81 10.87 0.43
N GLY A 57 -1.30 10.52 1.63
CA GLY A 57 -2.35 9.54 1.81
C GLY A 57 -3.76 10.10 1.59
N LEU A 58 -4.08 11.30 2.07
CA LEU A 58 -5.42 11.91 1.88
C LEU A 58 -5.83 12.10 0.40
N PRO A 59 -4.94 12.48 -0.54
CA PRO A 59 -5.30 12.57 -1.95
C PRO A 59 -5.78 11.26 -2.55
N HIS A 60 -5.44 10.12 -1.93
CA HIS A 60 -5.88 8.80 -2.36
C HIS A 60 -7.41 8.67 -2.41
N GLY A 61 -8.13 9.11 -1.37
CA GLY A 61 -9.60 9.09 -1.32
C GLY A 61 -10.29 10.40 -1.78
N ALA A 62 -9.53 11.46 -2.05
CA ALA A 62 -10.10 12.77 -2.37
C ALA A 62 -10.92 12.80 -3.67
N LEU A 63 -10.68 11.85 -4.58
CA LEU A 63 -11.37 11.73 -5.86
C LEU A 63 -12.60 10.80 -5.81
N ASP A 64 -12.88 10.13 -4.69
CA ASP A 64 -13.96 9.14 -4.58
C ASP A 64 -15.31 9.71 -4.95
N THR A 65 -15.62 10.91 -4.49
CA THR A 65 -16.89 11.59 -4.83
C THR A 65 -17.01 11.91 -6.32
N LEU A 66 -15.91 12.31 -6.97
CA LEU A 66 -15.89 12.57 -8.41
C LEU A 66 -16.03 11.27 -9.22
N ILE A 67 -15.36 10.22 -8.76
CA ILE A 67 -15.45 8.89 -9.37
C ILE A 67 -16.87 8.33 -9.21
N ALA A 68 -17.49 8.44 -8.03
CA ALA A 68 -18.85 8.03 -7.77
C ALA A 68 -19.86 8.76 -8.68
N LYS A 69 -19.70 10.07 -8.85
CA LYS A 69 -20.51 10.87 -9.81
C LYS A 69 -20.36 10.33 -11.23
N ARG A 70 -19.16 9.98 -11.61
CA ARG A 70 -18.86 9.50 -12.94
C ARG A 70 -19.45 8.13 -13.24
N PHE A 71 -19.46 7.23 -12.26
CA PHE A 71 -20.17 5.95 -12.35
C PHE A 71 -21.69 6.09 -12.30
N GLY A 72 -22.21 7.32 -12.16
CA GLY A 72 -23.66 7.56 -12.12
C GLY A 72 -24.31 7.17 -10.80
N ILE A 73 -23.51 6.96 -9.72
CA ILE A 73 -24.03 6.65 -8.38
C ILE A 73 -24.92 7.81 -7.89
N TYR A 74 -24.58 9.04 -8.27
CA TYR A 74 -25.45 10.19 -8.09
C TYR A 74 -25.32 11.17 -9.28
N LYS A 75 -26.40 11.94 -9.54
CA LYS A 75 -26.46 12.88 -10.67
C LYS A 75 -26.67 14.33 -10.24
N ASP A 76 -27.36 14.54 -9.15
CA ASP A 76 -27.77 15.84 -8.61
C ASP A 76 -27.22 16.09 -7.21
N ILE A 77 -27.50 17.27 -6.67
CA ILE A 77 -27.05 17.68 -5.33
C ILE A 77 -27.65 16.80 -4.23
N LYS A 78 -28.92 16.36 -4.41
CA LYS A 78 -29.59 15.49 -3.44
C LYS A 78 -28.89 14.12 -3.38
N GLY A 79 -28.59 13.54 -4.54
CA GLY A 79 -27.85 12.29 -4.63
C GLY A 79 -26.44 12.41 -4.05
N PHE A 80 -25.75 13.54 -4.30
CA PHE A 80 -24.45 13.83 -3.67
C PHE A 80 -24.52 13.86 -2.13
N LEU A 81 -25.53 14.53 -1.57
CA LEU A 81 -25.71 14.58 -0.11
C LEU A 81 -26.01 13.19 0.47
N ILE A 82 -26.87 12.40 -0.19
CA ILE A 82 -27.18 11.04 0.23
C ILE A 82 -25.92 10.16 0.17
N PHE A 83 -25.14 10.24 -0.91
CA PHE A 83 -23.89 9.50 -1.05
C PHE A 83 -22.92 9.79 0.11
N ASN A 84 -22.68 11.08 0.39
CA ASN A 84 -21.77 11.47 1.48
C ASN A 84 -22.34 11.11 2.86
N PHE A 85 -23.65 11.20 3.07
CA PHE A 85 -24.28 10.75 4.31
C PHE A 85 -24.05 9.26 4.55
N ILE A 86 -24.27 8.41 3.52
CA ILE A 86 -24.02 6.97 3.60
C ILE A 86 -22.54 6.70 3.88
N TYR A 87 -21.63 7.43 3.22
CA TYR A 87 -20.18 7.30 3.40
C TYR A 87 -19.77 7.56 4.87
N VAL A 88 -20.25 8.69 5.43
CA VAL A 88 -20.01 9.05 6.84
C VAL A 88 -20.68 8.05 7.79
N PHE A 89 -21.91 7.60 7.47
CA PHE A 89 -22.62 6.62 8.28
C PHE A 89 -21.87 5.29 8.38
N ILE A 90 -21.33 4.79 7.26
CA ILE A 90 -20.50 3.58 7.24
C ILE A 90 -19.24 3.79 8.09
N ALA A 91 -18.57 4.95 7.98
CA ALA A 91 -17.40 5.26 8.80
C ALA A 91 -17.72 5.23 10.31
N ILE A 92 -18.86 5.80 10.72
CA ILE A 92 -19.33 5.78 12.11
C ILE A 92 -19.62 4.34 12.56
N LEU A 93 -20.31 3.54 11.74
CA LEU A 93 -20.57 2.13 12.06
C LEU A 93 -19.28 1.34 12.21
N THR A 94 -18.30 1.56 11.33
CA THR A 94 -16.99 0.92 11.41
C THR A 94 -16.26 1.32 12.71
N PHE A 95 -16.32 2.59 13.09
CA PHE A 95 -15.74 3.09 14.34
C PHE A 95 -16.40 2.46 15.56
N ILE A 96 -17.74 2.36 15.58
CA ILE A 96 -18.49 1.71 16.67
C ILE A 96 -18.10 0.22 16.74
N PHE A 97 -18.09 -0.48 15.58
CA PHE A 97 -17.71 -1.89 15.53
C PHE A 97 -16.28 -2.12 16.04
N TRP A 98 -15.35 -1.21 15.73
CA TRP A 98 -13.98 -1.26 16.23
C TRP A 98 -13.90 -1.18 17.75
N ASN A 99 -14.69 -0.31 18.38
CA ASN A 99 -14.70 -0.18 19.85
C ASN A 99 -15.25 -1.44 20.56
N TYR A 100 -16.13 -2.21 19.93
CA TYR A 100 -16.66 -3.44 20.53
C TYR A 100 -15.86 -4.70 20.17
N PHE A 101 -15.22 -4.71 19.01
CA PHE A 101 -14.55 -5.89 18.45
C PHE A 101 -13.19 -5.51 17.85
N SER A 102 -12.31 -4.89 18.66
CA SER A 102 -11.05 -4.33 18.18
C SER A 102 -10.15 -5.33 17.44
N ALA A 103 -9.93 -6.53 18.00
CA ALA A 103 -9.12 -7.57 17.39
C ALA A 103 -9.70 -8.09 16.05
N LEU A 104 -11.02 -8.33 16.00
CA LEU A 104 -11.69 -8.75 14.77
C LEU A 104 -11.66 -7.63 13.71
N SER A 105 -11.85 -6.38 14.13
CA SER A 105 -11.78 -5.21 13.27
C SER A 105 -10.40 -5.05 12.64
N LEU A 106 -9.35 -5.18 13.44
CA LEU A 106 -7.97 -5.14 12.94
C LEU A 106 -7.71 -6.29 11.95
N PHE A 107 -8.14 -7.50 12.25
CA PHE A 107 -8.01 -8.63 11.34
C PHE A 107 -8.68 -8.38 9.98
N LEU A 108 -9.94 -7.94 10.00
CA LEU A 108 -10.70 -7.62 8.78
C LEU A 108 -10.03 -6.47 8.02
N PHE A 109 -9.58 -5.43 8.72
CA PHE A 109 -8.85 -4.31 8.13
C PHE A 109 -7.58 -4.78 7.41
N LEU A 110 -6.77 -5.66 8.02
CA LEU A 110 -5.55 -6.18 7.42
C LEU A 110 -5.85 -7.03 6.18
N LEU A 111 -6.91 -7.87 6.22
CA LEU A 111 -7.33 -8.66 5.05
C LEU A 111 -7.81 -7.78 3.89
N ILE A 112 -8.66 -6.80 4.18
CA ILE A 112 -9.16 -5.85 3.18
C ILE A 112 -7.98 -5.03 2.61
N SER A 113 -7.04 -4.60 3.45
CA SER A 113 -5.85 -3.88 3.03
C SER A 113 -4.94 -4.73 2.14
N ALA A 114 -4.74 -6.01 2.45
CA ALA A 114 -3.97 -6.92 1.61
C ALA A 114 -4.59 -7.08 0.21
N TYR A 115 -5.92 -7.24 0.14
CA TYR A 115 -6.64 -7.27 -1.12
C TYR A 115 -6.51 -5.93 -1.87
N HIS A 116 -6.76 -4.80 -1.19
CA HIS A 116 -6.71 -3.46 -1.76
C HIS A 116 -5.32 -3.13 -2.33
N PHE A 117 -4.26 -3.41 -1.58
CA PHE A 117 -2.89 -3.21 -2.06
C PHE A 117 -2.53 -4.14 -3.23
N SER A 118 -3.14 -5.32 -3.32
CA SER A 118 -2.96 -6.19 -4.47
C SER A 118 -3.41 -5.55 -5.79
N GLU A 119 -4.38 -4.62 -5.75
CA GLU A 119 -4.91 -3.92 -6.92
C GLU A 119 -3.84 -3.09 -7.65
N ASP A 120 -2.72 -2.77 -7.01
CA ASP A 120 -1.59 -2.09 -7.64
C ASP A 120 -1.02 -2.88 -8.83
N TRP A 121 -1.23 -4.18 -8.88
CA TRP A 121 -0.76 -5.06 -9.97
C TRP A 121 -1.90 -5.64 -10.83
N LYS A 122 -3.14 -5.12 -10.71
CA LYS A 122 -4.32 -5.66 -11.43
C LYS A 122 -4.15 -5.74 -12.95
N ASN A 123 -3.43 -4.78 -13.54
CA ASN A 123 -3.21 -4.70 -14.98
C ASN A 123 -2.01 -5.55 -15.46
N ASN A 124 -1.20 -6.07 -14.55
CA ASN A 124 0.08 -6.71 -14.86
C ASN A 124 0.13 -8.19 -14.49
N MET A 125 -0.75 -8.65 -13.60
CA MET A 125 -0.74 -9.99 -13.04
C MET A 125 -2.13 -10.56 -12.85
N ASN A 126 -2.23 -11.90 -12.83
CA ASN A 126 -3.44 -12.58 -12.40
C ASN A 126 -3.70 -12.37 -10.91
N ILE A 127 -4.94 -12.60 -10.48
CA ILE A 127 -5.40 -12.34 -9.12
C ILE A 127 -4.57 -13.09 -8.07
N PHE A 128 -4.18 -14.33 -8.31
CA PHE A 128 -3.41 -15.13 -7.37
C PHE A 128 -2.03 -14.52 -7.08
N ASN A 129 -1.26 -14.18 -8.13
CA ASN A 129 0.07 -13.59 -7.98
C ASN A 129 0.03 -12.22 -7.30
N ARG A 130 -0.96 -11.36 -7.63
CA ARG A 130 -1.08 -10.04 -7.00
C ARG A 130 -1.50 -10.12 -5.54
N LEU A 131 -2.38 -11.07 -5.18
CA LEU A 131 -2.76 -11.30 -3.78
C LEU A 131 -1.56 -11.74 -2.92
N ILE A 132 -0.64 -12.55 -3.46
CA ILE A 132 0.61 -12.90 -2.77
C ILE A 132 1.39 -11.63 -2.42
N ILE A 133 1.53 -10.69 -3.35
CA ILE A 133 2.24 -9.43 -3.08
C ILE A 133 1.49 -8.58 -2.05
N GLY A 134 0.18 -8.39 -2.22
CA GLY A 134 -0.64 -7.62 -1.27
C GLY A 134 -0.59 -8.19 0.15
N PHE A 135 -0.66 -9.51 0.29
CA PHE A 135 -0.51 -10.19 1.57
C PHE A 135 0.90 -10.03 2.14
N SER A 136 1.93 -10.03 1.28
CA SER A 136 3.32 -9.79 1.70
C SER A 136 3.53 -8.39 2.26
N ILE A 137 2.93 -7.36 1.66
CA ILE A 137 3.04 -5.96 2.14
C ILE A 137 2.55 -5.84 3.60
N ILE A 138 1.47 -6.54 3.95
CA ILE A 138 0.91 -6.51 5.31
C ILE A 138 1.75 -7.34 6.27
N ASN A 139 2.28 -8.48 5.84
CA ASN A 139 2.79 -9.49 6.75
C ASN A 139 4.33 -9.58 6.84
N LEU A 140 5.09 -9.08 5.84
CA LEU A 140 6.55 -9.05 5.93
C LEU A 140 7.07 -8.22 7.11
N PRO A 141 6.50 -7.03 7.45
CA PRO A 141 6.91 -6.32 8.66
C PRO A 141 6.70 -7.14 9.93
N LEU A 142 5.61 -7.91 10.03
CA LEU A 142 5.37 -8.80 11.15
C LEU A 142 6.42 -9.91 11.25
N PHE A 143 6.91 -10.40 10.11
CA PHE A 143 7.95 -11.41 10.07
C PHE A 143 9.31 -10.89 10.55
N PHE A 144 9.73 -9.71 10.08
CA PHE A 144 11.05 -9.16 10.37
C PHE A 144 11.09 -8.35 11.69
N HIS A 145 9.98 -7.72 12.08
CA HIS A 145 9.88 -6.78 13.21
C HIS A 145 8.72 -7.13 14.14
N LYS A 146 8.63 -8.41 14.53
CA LYS A 146 7.50 -8.94 15.33
C LYS A 146 7.20 -8.09 16.57
N ALA A 147 8.24 -7.67 17.31
CA ALA A 147 8.06 -6.89 18.54
C ALA A 147 7.43 -5.50 18.28
N ASP A 148 7.91 -4.80 17.24
CA ASP A 148 7.41 -3.47 16.88
C ASP A 148 5.97 -3.55 16.36
N VAL A 149 5.65 -4.56 15.52
CA VAL A 149 4.30 -4.76 15.00
C VAL A 149 3.33 -5.13 16.13
N LEU A 150 3.74 -6.00 17.06
CA LEU A 150 2.94 -6.31 18.25
C LEU A 150 2.66 -5.07 19.08
N GLN A 151 3.66 -4.21 19.29
CA GLN A 151 3.48 -2.96 20.00
C GLN A 151 2.44 -2.06 19.30
N ILE A 152 2.50 -1.95 17.96
CA ILE A 152 1.51 -1.18 17.18
C ILE A 152 0.12 -1.78 17.34
N TYR A 153 -0.02 -3.10 17.23
CA TYR A 153 -1.32 -3.77 17.37
C TYR A 153 -1.90 -3.61 18.77
N ASN A 154 -1.08 -3.71 19.82
CA ASN A 154 -1.51 -3.49 21.20
C ASN A 154 -1.98 -2.05 21.49
N TYR A 155 -1.50 -1.06 20.74
CA TYR A 155 -2.04 0.31 20.82
C TYR A 155 -3.42 0.46 20.16
N ILE A 156 -3.72 -0.40 19.21
CA ILE A 156 -4.95 -0.35 18.42
C ILE A 156 -6.02 -1.28 18.97
N THR A 157 -5.59 -2.37 19.65
CA THR A 157 -6.46 -3.40 20.24
C THR A 157 -6.03 -3.65 21.66
N ASP A 158 -6.99 -3.74 22.59
CA ASP A 158 -6.71 -4.03 24.02
C ASP A 158 -6.52 -5.53 24.31
N ASP A 159 -6.41 -6.40 23.28
CA ASP A 159 -6.57 -7.85 23.45
C ASP A 159 -5.26 -8.64 23.42
N LEU A 160 -5.06 -9.48 24.46
CA LEU A 160 -4.08 -10.59 24.50
C LEU A 160 -4.29 -11.62 23.37
N VAL A 161 -5.48 -11.67 22.78
CA VAL A 161 -5.88 -12.54 21.64
C VAL A 161 -4.98 -12.37 20.43
N MET A 162 -4.36 -11.20 20.27
CA MET A 162 -3.45 -10.93 19.16
C MET A 162 -2.18 -11.81 19.16
N GLN A 163 -1.71 -12.25 20.32
CA GLN A 163 -0.53 -13.12 20.39
C GLN A 163 -0.78 -14.49 19.75
N ASP A 164 -1.93 -15.09 20.02
CA ASP A 164 -2.31 -16.40 19.46
C ASP A 164 -2.55 -16.28 17.96
N TYR A 165 -3.20 -15.19 17.53
CA TYR A 165 -3.39 -14.89 16.12
C TYR A 165 -2.07 -14.76 15.35
N ILE A 166 -1.08 -14.06 15.91
CA ILE A 166 0.25 -13.91 15.30
C ILE A 166 0.99 -15.25 15.20
N ASN A 167 0.88 -16.09 16.21
CA ASN A 167 1.50 -17.42 16.18
C ASN A 167 0.90 -18.31 15.08
N LEU A 168 -0.39 -18.19 14.83
CA LEU A 168 -1.06 -18.87 13.71
C LEU A 168 -0.58 -18.33 12.36
N ILE A 169 -0.54 -17.00 12.20
CA ILE A 169 -0.19 -16.34 10.93
C ILE A 169 1.29 -16.54 10.56
N ILE A 170 2.20 -16.65 11.52
CA ILE A 170 3.63 -16.74 11.22
C ILE A 170 3.95 -17.94 10.31
N ASN A 171 3.27 -19.06 10.48
CA ASN A 171 3.44 -20.22 9.60
C ASN A 171 2.94 -19.94 8.17
N ILE A 172 1.86 -19.15 8.03
CA ILE A 172 1.32 -18.74 6.75
C ILE A 172 2.29 -17.76 6.06
N ILE A 173 2.98 -16.92 6.82
CA ILE A 173 3.97 -15.97 6.29
C ILE A 173 5.16 -16.70 5.66
N TYR A 174 5.64 -17.79 6.24
CA TYR A 174 6.71 -18.59 5.62
C TYR A 174 6.31 -19.09 4.24
N VAL A 175 5.10 -19.63 4.11
CA VAL A 175 4.55 -20.07 2.81
C VAL A 175 4.42 -18.87 1.86
N ASN A 176 3.94 -17.74 2.35
CA ASN A 176 3.79 -16.52 1.54
C ASN A 176 5.14 -16.01 1.02
N ILE A 177 6.22 -16.05 1.81
CA ILE A 177 7.56 -15.65 1.37
C ILE A 177 8.05 -16.55 0.23
N ILE A 178 7.86 -17.87 0.35
CA ILE A 178 8.22 -18.81 -0.74
C ILE A 178 7.43 -18.48 -2.00
N LEU A 179 6.13 -18.26 -1.88
CA LEU A 179 5.28 -17.89 -3.02
C LEU A 179 5.69 -16.53 -3.62
N LEU A 180 6.08 -15.55 -2.81
CA LEU A 180 6.55 -14.25 -3.28
C LEU A 180 7.84 -14.39 -4.10
N VAL A 181 8.78 -15.24 -3.67
CA VAL A 181 9.99 -15.55 -4.43
C VAL A 181 9.63 -16.21 -5.77
N LEU A 182 8.68 -17.15 -5.78
CA LEU A 182 8.21 -17.76 -7.03
C LEU A 182 7.54 -16.75 -7.97
N VAL A 183 6.76 -15.80 -7.43
CA VAL A 183 6.19 -14.69 -8.21
C VAL A 183 7.28 -13.80 -8.79
N ALA A 184 8.34 -13.48 -8.02
CA ALA A 184 9.48 -12.71 -8.50
C ALA A 184 10.21 -13.44 -9.65
N LEU A 185 10.52 -14.72 -9.48
CA LEU A 185 11.17 -15.54 -10.51
C LEU A 185 10.35 -15.65 -11.78
N LYS A 186 9.03 -15.84 -11.66
CA LYS A 186 8.11 -15.87 -12.81
C LYS A 186 8.09 -14.55 -13.58
N ASN A 187 8.33 -13.44 -12.90
CA ASN A 187 8.30 -12.07 -13.46
C ASN A 187 9.70 -11.50 -13.71
N ILE A 188 10.74 -12.34 -13.76
CA ILE A 188 12.14 -11.91 -13.95
C ILE A 188 12.35 -11.07 -15.22
N LYS A 189 11.55 -11.31 -16.26
CA LYS A 189 11.58 -10.54 -17.51
C LYS A 189 10.87 -9.18 -17.39
N ASN A 190 10.04 -8.97 -16.40
CA ASN A 190 9.41 -7.68 -16.12
C ASN A 190 10.18 -6.97 -15.02
N PHE A 191 11.20 -6.23 -15.45
CA PHE A 191 12.13 -5.55 -14.55
C PHE A 191 11.44 -4.60 -13.56
N ASN A 192 10.37 -3.91 -13.97
CA ASN A 192 9.60 -3.05 -13.08
C ASN A 192 8.98 -3.82 -11.91
N ILE A 193 8.33 -4.94 -12.19
CA ILE A 193 7.70 -5.77 -11.16
C ILE A 193 8.76 -6.38 -10.24
N LEU A 194 9.85 -6.87 -10.82
CA LEU A 194 10.95 -7.45 -10.05
C LEU A 194 11.54 -6.43 -9.07
N ILE A 195 11.84 -5.22 -9.53
CA ILE A 195 12.36 -4.14 -8.68
C ILE A 195 11.36 -3.75 -7.59
N GLN A 196 10.06 -3.68 -7.89
CA GLN A 196 9.02 -3.40 -6.88
C GLN A 196 9.01 -4.46 -5.78
N ILE A 197 9.05 -5.76 -6.14
CA ILE A 197 9.09 -6.86 -5.17
C ILE A 197 10.38 -6.81 -4.34
N ILE A 198 11.53 -6.58 -4.96
CA ILE A 198 12.81 -6.44 -4.26
C ILE A 198 12.76 -5.25 -3.30
N THR A 199 12.22 -4.11 -3.72
CA THR A 199 12.08 -2.91 -2.88
C THR A 199 11.18 -3.19 -1.67
N ILE A 200 10.05 -3.90 -1.85
CA ILE A 200 9.18 -4.33 -0.75
C ILE A 200 9.94 -5.23 0.22
N LEU A 201 10.66 -6.24 -0.26
CA LEU A 201 11.44 -7.15 0.59
C LEU A 201 12.53 -6.42 1.37
N VAL A 202 13.35 -5.60 0.69
CA VAL A 202 14.44 -4.85 1.30
C VAL A 202 13.92 -3.84 2.31
N SER A 203 12.88 -3.08 1.97
CA SER A 203 12.32 -2.07 2.86
C SER A 203 11.62 -2.68 4.06
N SER A 204 10.91 -3.79 3.91
CA SER A 204 10.27 -4.49 5.03
C SER A 204 11.27 -5.12 6.00
N TYR A 205 12.45 -5.50 5.52
CA TYR A 205 13.55 -6.01 6.36
C TYR A 205 14.32 -4.89 7.07
N ALA A 206 14.66 -3.81 6.34
CA ALA A 206 15.62 -2.81 6.79
C ALA A 206 14.97 -1.60 7.48
N LEU A 207 13.67 -1.37 7.32
CA LEU A 207 12.94 -0.27 7.92
C LEU A 207 12.01 -0.76 9.03
N ASN A 208 11.84 0.08 10.07
CA ASN A 208 10.76 -0.10 11.03
C ASN A 208 9.39 -0.14 10.31
N PRO A 209 8.41 -0.92 10.80
CA PRO A 209 7.10 -1.10 10.17
C PRO A 209 6.39 0.19 9.74
N LEU A 210 6.47 1.25 10.54
CA LEU A 210 5.85 2.56 10.21
C LEU A 210 6.54 3.25 9.04
N TYR A 211 7.86 3.21 8.97
CA TYR A 211 8.61 3.78 7.83
C TYR A 211 8.40 2.96 6.56
N PHE A 212 8.38 1.64 6.67
CA PHE A 212 8.04 0.76 5.55
C PHE A 212 6.65 1.09 5.00
N PHE A 213 5.64 1.16 5.88
CA PHE A 213 4.27 1.51 5.50
C PHE A 213 4.20 2.89 4.82
N MET A 214 4.88 3.90 5.39
CA MET A 214 4.95 5.23 4.79
C MET A 214 5.55 5.18 3.37
N CYS A 215 6.68 4.51 3.18
CA CYS A 215 7.33 4.41 1.89
C CYS A 215 6.41 3.76 0.84
N TYR A 216 5.80 2.64 1.18
CA TYR A 216 4.91 1.94 0.28
C TYR A 216 3.61 2.74 0.03
N PHE A 217 2.92 3.15 1.10
CA PHE A 217 1.62 3.78 1.00
C PHE A 217 1.68 5.16 0.34
N CYS A 218 2.59 6.04 0.79
CA CYS A 218 2.66 7.40 0.28
C CYS A 218 3.32 7.49 -1.11
N PHE A 219 4.44 6.77 -1.32
CA PHE A 219 5.28 6.97 -2.49
C PHE A 219 5.12 5.92 -3.59
N PHE A 220 4.31 4.89 -3.36
CA PHE A 220 3.94 3.93 -4.39
C PHE A 220 2.43 3.86 -4.59
N HIS A 221 1.70 3.34 -3.60
CA HIS A 221 0.27 3.06 -3.69
C HIS A 221 -0.57 4.31 -3.96
N SER A 222 -0.47 5.33 -3.10
CA SER A 222 -1.28 6.56 -3.24
C SER A 222 -1.00 7.32 -4.53
N LEU A 223 0.28 7.45 -4.92
CA LEU A 223 0.66 8.13 -6.17
C LEU A 223 0.15 7.38 -7.39
N LYS A 224 0.25 6.06 -7.39
CA LYS A 224 -0.24 5.22 -8.49
C LYS A 224 -1.75 5.31 -8.62
N ASN A 225 -2.48 5.14 -7.52
CA ASN A 225 -3.93 5.23 -7.49
C ASN A 225 -4.42 6.63 -7.92
N TYR A 226 -3.80 7.70 -7.43
CA TYR A 226 -4.11 9.05 -7.85
C TYR A 226 -3.94 9.26 -9.37
N LYS A 227 -2.82 8.81 -9.94
CA LYS A 227 -2.57 8.88 -11.39
C LYS A 227 -3.62 8.10 -12.19
N GLU A 228 -3.96 6.88 -11.77
CA GLU A 228 -4.98 6.05 -12.42
C GLU A 228 -6.36 6.75 -12.35
N SER A 229 -6.74 7.30 -11.19
CA SER A 229 -7.98 8.03 -10.98
C SER A 229 -8.07 9.29 -11.85
N VAL A 230 -7.01 10.10 -11.93
CA VAL A 230 -6.95 11.28 -12.79
C VAL A 230 -7.01 10.90 -14.27
N SER A 231 -6.31 9.85 -14.68
CA SER A 231 -6.34 9.38 -16.07
C SER A 231 -7.74 8.89 -16.46
N PHE A 232 -8.40 8.16 -15.57
CA PHE A 232 -9.79 7.75 -15.73
C PHE A 232 -10.73 8.96 -15.86
N LEU A 233 -10.56 9.99 -15.06
CA LEU A 233 -11.35 11.22 -15.14
C LEU A 233 -11.10 12.02 -16.45
N ASN A 234 -9.91 12.00 -17.02
CA ASN A 234 -9.53 12.78 -18.21
C ASN A 234 -9.91 12.10 -19.54
N ASN A 235 -9.84 10.76 -19.61
CA ASN A 235 -10.04 10.03 -20.88
C ASN A 235 -11.44 10.19 -21.47
N GLU A 236 -12.47 10.45 -20.68
CA GLU A 236 -13.80 10.71 -21.24
C GLU A 236 -14.07 12.16 -21.64
N LYS A 237 -13.29 13.13 -21.19
CA LYS A 237 -13.39 14.49 -21.76
C LYS A 237 -13.10 14.47 -23.26
N LYS A 238 -12.21 13.55 -23.69
CA LYS A 238 -11.86 13.36 -25.11
C LYS A 238 -12.91 12.59 -25.93
N SER A 239 -13.77 11.79 -25.31
CA SER A 239 -14.79 11.01 -26.02
C SER A 239 -16.12 11.76 -26.20
N LYS A 240 -16.27 12.97 -25.62
CA LYS A 240 -17.46 13.83 -25.72
C LYS A 240 -17.24 15.09 -26.56
N ILE A 241 -16.07 15.23 -27.20
CA ILE A 241 -15.74 16.24 -28.23
C ILE A 241 -15.64 15.52 -29.58
#